data_dd30cd0c70c1463f995356739a5d8c47
#
_entry.id   dd30cd0c70c1463f995356739a5d8c47
#
_cell.length_a   1.000
_cell.length_b   1.000
_cell.length_c   1.000
_cell.angle_alpha   90.00
_cell.angle_beta   90.00
_cell.angle_gamma   90.00
#
_symmetry.space_group_name_H-M   'P 1'
#
loop_
_entity.id
_entity.type
_entity.pdbx_description
1 polymer ?
#
loop_
_entity_poly.entity_id
_entity_poly.type
_entity_poly.pdbx_seq_one_letter_code
_entity_poly.pdbx_strand_id
1 'polypeptide(L)'
;MKMITKKLFYVLLLAIVATACSKENDAVTVDNSQDGTASGCEVVFQFLTPAVGAEVSRGVDDSYQAEQGTEKEWIVKSVKIYLFDSQTGLRAKAVDISQLERSQGTVNGYVTYLTKPVLISQGTYDIFAVANYSGKIDAATEQEFLATVDASTYKQALLPNADNPIVMSNRASANTGVEIKDKKDENLVSVTLERALARIDLGRKYSSYDINDASGVKYADVSLDGFRFVNLPKSYYIFRHTATLTSMDTPQWDIHTHFGDIPEANGYVIDPYFFNKSIDASRFNNPDAYYENFSGSLGNGDALSWTQFPEVTTTPAYKTYYSLENCMIWQAQKNGYSTGLVFKASFNPNNNVYKADDSGKLVIASQAEYPDSLFFYDYKFYTSKEALAKAGVDISQVDDKDEMAYQNVKLFRRKNDKYVCYYDYWIKHLENNDPYVMGVMEFAVVRNNLYRLLITSISELGNSTPEVNPDTPDEGETSIKALINVKPWVVRDQTNIIL
;
A
#
# COMPACT_ATOMS: atom_id res chain seq x y z
N MET A 1 -12.56 30.85 -25.11
CA MET A 1 -13.39 29.69 -24.85
C MET A 1 -13.26 29.16 -23.44
N LYS A 2 -12.07 29.16 -22.77
CA LYS A 2 -11.85 28.69 -21.39
C LYS A 2 -12.55 29.55 -20.29
N MET A 3 -12.77 30.81 -20.51
CA MET A 3 -13.42 31.71 -19.50
C MET A 3 -14.95 31.58 -19.46
N ILE A 4 -15.58 31.20 -20.56
CA ILE A 4 -17.05 31.09 -20.65
C ILE A 4 -17.52 29.81 -19.92
N THR A 5 -16.74 28.73 -20.04
CA THR A 5 -17.05 27.46 -19.33
C THR A 5 -16.96 27.55 -17.82
N LYS A 6 -16.01 28.33 -17.27
CA LYS A 6 -15.93 28.54 -15.81
C LYS A 6 -17.14 29.33 -15.26
N LYS A 7 -17.58 30.37 -15.97
CA LYS A 7 -18.76 31.16 -15.57
C LYS A 7 -20.07 30.36 -15.64
N LEU A 8 -20.19 29.46 -16.64
CA LEU A 8 -21.39 28.63 -16.78
C LEU A 8 -21.45 27.55 -15.66
N PHE A 9 -20.29 27.05 -15.23
CA PHE A 9 -20.20 26.09 -14.12
C PHE A 9 -20.61 26.72 -12.79
N TYR A 10 -20.16 27.95 -12.52
CA TYR A 10 -20.58 28.70 -11.31
C TYR A 10 -22.09 29.01 -11.31
N VAL A 11 -22.66 29.35 -12.46
CA VAL A 11 -24.11 29.64 -12.58
C VAL A 11 -24.95 28.38 -12.36
N LEU A 12 -24.51 27.22 -12.85
CA LEU A 12 -25.24 25.96 -12.63
C LEU A 12 -25.15 25.49 -11.19
N LEU A 13 -24.01 25.71 -10.52
CA LEU A 13 -23.81 25.38 -9.10
C LEU A 13 -24.62 26.30 -8.18
N LEU A 14 -24.67 27.62 -8.49
CA LEU A 14 -25.53 28.57 -7.78
C LEU A 14 -27.02 28.23 -7.92
N ALA A 15 -27.47 27.69 -9.07
CA ALA A 15 -28.86 27.28 -9.25
C ALA A 15 -29.24 26.08 -8.32
N ILE A 16 -28.29 25.17 -8.04
CA ILE A 16 -28.51 24.05 -7.11
C ILE A 16 -28.59 24.55 -5.65
N VAL A 17 -27.76 25.52 -5.29
CA VAL A 17 -27.77 26.17 -3.97
C VAL A 17 -29.03 26.97 -3.74
N ALA A 18 -29.55 27.67 -4.77
CA ALA A 18 -30.79 28.46 -4.68
C ALA A 18 -32.04 27.62 -4.49
N THR A 19 -32.08 26.36 -4.96
CA THR A 19 -33.22 25.46 -4.74
C THR A 19 -33.17 24.77 -3.36
N ALA A 20 -32.01 24.67 -2.71
CA ALA A 20 -31.86 24.13 -1.37
C ALA A 20 -32.31 25.16 -0.27
N CYS A 21 -32.38 26.44 -0.59
CA CYS A 21 -32.75 27.49 0.36
C CYS A 21 -34.27 27.69 0.58
N SER A 22 -35.14 26.86 -0.02
CA SER A 22 -36.61 27.10 0.07
C SER A 22 -37.38 26.16 1.04
N LYS A 23 -36.68 25.48 1.97
CA LYS A 23 -37.36 24.73 3.07
C LYS A 23 -36.74 25.01 4.42
N GLU A 24 -37.64 25.31 5.33
CA GLU A 24 -37.53 25.67 6.73
C GLU A 24 -36.31 25.17 7.54
N ASN A 25 -35.78 26.09 8.31
CA ASN A 25 -34.94 26.07 9.51
C ASN A 25 -34.80 24.71 10.23
N ASP A 26 -33.82 23.93 9.85
CA ASP A 26 -33.18 22.98 10.75
C ASP A 26 -31.67 23.25 10.74
N ALA A 27 -31.23 24.16 11.60
CA ALA A 27 -29.81 24.38 11.86
C ALA A 27 -29.23 23.16 12.58
N VAL A 28 -28.11 22.65 12.07
CA VAL A 28 -27.34 21.63 12.75
C VAL A 28 -26.92 22.17 14.12
N THR A 29 -27.34 21.51 15.20
CA THR A 29 -26.93 21.86 16.57
C THR A 29 -25.43 21.59 16.70
N VAL A 30 -24.67 22.68 16.79
CA VAL A 30 -23.25 22.66 17.13
C VAL A 30 -23.17 22.66 18.65
N ASP A 31 -22.44 21.71 19.23
CA ASP A 31 -22.14 21.69 20.66
C ASP A 31 -21.26 22.94 20.99
N ASN A 32 -21.87 24.00 21.46
CA ASN A 32 -21.24 25.25 21.84
C ASN A 32 -21.10 25.32 23.35
N SER A 33 -19.96 24.99 23.89
CA SER A 33 -19.51 25.52 25.16
C SER A 33 -18.62 26.75 24.90
N GLN A 34 -19.24 27.91 24.62
CA GLN A 34 -18.95 29.24 25.12
C GLN A 34 -19.60 30.36 24.27
N ASP A 35 -20.58 30.96 24.85
CA ASP A 35 -20.95 32.38 24.95
C ASP A 35 -21.03 33.29 23.70
N GLY A 36 -22.18 33.96 23.62
CA GLY A 36 -22.35 35.20 22.88
C GLY A 36 -22.87 35.06 21.45
N THR A 37 -23.95 35.72 21.12
CA THR A 37 -24.55 35.91 19.80
C THR A 37 -23.52 36.16 18.72
N ALA A 38 -22.92 35.11 18.20
CA ALA A 38 -21.94 35.18 17.11
C ALA A 38 -22.71 35.43 15.81
N SER A 39 -22.61 36.61 15.25
CA SER A 39 -22.94 36.87 13.85
C SER A 39 -21.92 36.14 12.97
N GLY A 40 -22.22 34.88 12.62
CA GLY A 40 -21.39 34.09 11.73
C GLY A 40 -21.83 34.27 10.29
N CYS A 41 -20.86 34.17 9.38
CA CYS A 41 -21.11 34.10 7.96
C CYS A 41 -21.52 32.67 7.58
N GLU A 42 -22.52 32.51 6.73
CA GLU A 42 -22.91 31.20 6.23
C GLU A 42 -21.85 30.71 5.19
N VAL A 43 -21.31 29.55 5.42
CA VAL A 43 -20.31 28.88 4.57
C VAL A 43 -20.84 27.52 4.14
N VAL A 44 -20.79 27.23 2.85
CA VAL A 44 -21.07 25.89 2.30
C VAL A 44 -19.74 25.24 1.95
N PHE A 45 -19.50 24.05 2.48
CA PHE A 45 -18.34 23.26 2.11
C PHE A 45 -18.73 22.24 1.04
N GLN A 46 -17.86 22.15 0.03
CA GLN A 46 -17.96 21.19 -1.05
C GLN A 46 -16.76 20.24 -0.98
N PHE A 47 -17.03 18.96 -0.70
CA PHE A 47 -15.99 17.93 -0.69
C PHE A 47 -15.96 17.17 -2.00
N LEU A 48 -14.78 17.06 -2.58
CA LEU A 48 -14.52 16.40 -3.84
C LEU A 48 -13.74 15.12 -3.56
N THR A 49 -14.35 13.95 -3.83
CA THR A 49 -13.67 12.66 -3.71
C THR A 49 -13.38 12.08 -5.09
N PRO A 50 -12.15 11.66 -5.39
CA PRO A 50 -11.82 11.11 -6.69
C PRO A 50 -12.51 9.75 -6.89
N ALA A 51 -13.41 9.67 -7.87
CA ALA A 51 -14.11 8.44 -8.25
C ALA A 51 -13.61 7.87 -9.57
N VAL A 52 -13.29 8.73 -10.53
CA VAL A 52 -12.78 8.34 -11.86
C VAL A 52 -11.76 9.37 -12.31
N GLY A 53 -10.55 8.95 -12.64
CA GLY A 53 -9.60 9.71 -13.48
C GLY A 53 -9.31 11.16 -13.14
N ALA A 54 -9.55 11.58 -11.90
CA ALA A 54 -9.18 12.91 -11.46
C ALA A 54 -7.66 13.02 -11.42
N GLU A 55 -7.11 14.06 -12.06
CA GLU A 55 -5.69 14.38 -12.00
C GLU A 55 -5.25 14.55 -10.53
N VAL A 56 -4.54 13.58 -10.00
CA VAL A 56 -3.99 13.66 -8.66
C VAL A 56 -2.53 13.25 -8.68
N SER A 57 -1.69 14.21 -8.39
CA SER A 57 -0.24 14.15 -8.17
C SER A 57 0.62 13.37 -9.17
N ARG A 58 1.53 14.10 -9.73
CA ARG A 58 2.47 13.74 -10.78
C ARG A 58 3.47 12.69 -10.30
N GLY A 59 3.33 11.46 -10.81
CA GLY A 59 4.46 10.59 -11.05
C GLY A 59 4.83 10.69 -12.52
N VAL A 60 6.07 10.50 -12.83
CA VAL A 60 6.68 10.72 -14.15
C VAL A 60 6.19 9.68 -15.16
N ASP A 61 5.00 9.80 -15.72
CA ASP A 61 4.60 9.23 -17.01
C ASP A 61 3.11 9.44 -17.31
N ASP A 62 2.79 10.08 -18.44
CA ASP A 62 1.43 10.45 -18.89
C ASP A 62 0.64 9.28 -19.53
N SER A 63 1.18 8.08 -19.59
CA SER A 63 0.56 6.92 -20.27
C SER A 63 -0.52 6.19 -19.48
N TYR A 64 -0.97 6.70 -18.37
CA TYR A 64 -1.71 5.99 -17.36
C TYR A 64 -3.22 6.27 -17.33
N GLN A 65 -4.03 5.21 -17.28
CA GLN A 65 -5.49 5.33 -17.14
C GLN A 65 -5.91 5.19 -15.67
N ALA A 66 -6.83 6.08 -15.23
CA ALA A 66 -7.45 5.98 -13.93
C ALA A 66 -8.45 4.83 -13.88
N GLU A 67 -8.50 4.11 -12.78
CA GLU A 67 -9.55 3.12 -12.53
C GLU A 67 -10.56 3.64 -11.51
N GLN A 68 -11.83 3.40 -11.79
CA GLN A 68 -12.90 3.76 -10.88
C GLN A 68 -12.80 2.89 -9.63
N GLY A 69 -12.70 3.53 -8.47
CA GLY A 69 -12.83 2.86 -7.19
C GLY A 69 -14.26 2.32 -6.98
N THR A 70 -14.41 1.34 -6.09
CA THR A 70 -15.71 0.87 -5.62
C THR A 70 -16.36 1.92 -4.70
N GLU A 71 -17.67 1.87 -4.51
CA GLU A 71 -18.39 2.86 -3.70
C GLU A 71 -17.80 3.05 -2.29
N LYS A 72 -17.41 1.96 -1.61
CA LYS A 72 -16.75 2.01 -0.30
C LYS A 72 -15.42 2.79 -0.29
N GLU A 73 -14.82 3.00 -1.45
CA GLU A 73 -13.52 3.66 -1.60
C GLU A 73 -13.61 5.16 -1.84
N TRP A 74 -14.80 5.70 -2.10
CA TRP A 74 -15.02 7.14 -2.30
C TRP A 74 -16.20 7.70 -1.53
N ILE A 75 -17.00 6.88 -0.83
CA ILE A 75 -18.14 7.35 -0.05
C ILE A 75 -17.68 8.18 1.15
N VAL A 76 -18.35 9.33 1.36
CA VAL A 76 -18.18 10.19 2.54
C VAL A 76 -19.46 10.13 3.35
N LYS A 77 -19.37 9.65 4.60
CA LYS A 77 -20.48 9.57 5.56
C LYS A 77 -20.46 10.72 6.56
N SER A 78 -19.27 11.15 6.93
CA SER A 78 -19.07 12.24 7.88
C SER A 78 -17.79 12.98 7.54
N VAL A 79 -17.73 14.26 7.92
CA VAL A 79 -16.52 15.08 7.79
C VAL A 79 -16.34 15.89 9.06
N LYS A 80 -15.13 15.93 9.57
CA LYS A 80 -14.69 16.88 10.59
C LYS A 80 -13.90 17.98 9.90
N ILE A 81 -14.31 19.23 10.08
CA ILE A 81 -13.67 20.39 9.50
C ILE A 81 -12.98 21.14 10.63
N TYR A 82 -11.72 21.50 10.41
CA TYR A 82 -10.91 22.30 11.33
C TYR A 82 -10.46 23.57 10.62
N LEU A 83 -10.68 24.70 11.28
CA LEU A 83 -10.26 26.02 10.80
C LEU A 83 -9.20 26.55 11.75
N PHE A 84 -8.06 26.91 11.19
CA PHE A 84 -6.96 27.58 11.90
C PHE A 84 -6.84 28.99 11.34
N ASP A 85 -6.68 29.97 12.23
CA ASP A 85 -6.42 31.33 11.83
C ASP A 85 -5.08 31.40 11.10
N SER A 86 -5.07 31.84 9.85
CA SER A 86 -3.88 31.79 8.98
C SER A 86 -2.72 32.70 9.46
N GLN A 87 -2.96 33.65 10.35
CA GLN A 87 -1.92 34.51 10.89
C GLN A 87 -1.28 33.94 12.13
N THR A 88 -2.09 33.31 12.99
CA THR A 88 -1.62 32.83 14.29
C THR A 88 -1.37 31.33 14.33
N GLY A 89 -1.90 30.57 13.39
CA GLY A 89 -1.89 29.11 13.39
C GLY A 89 -2.72 28.49 14.54
N LEU A 90 -3.53 29.28 15.25
CA LEU A 90 -4.38 28.78 16.34
C LEU A 90 -5.70 28.26 15.81
N ARG A 91 -6.20 27.19 16.41
CA ARG A 91 -7.51 26.63 16.04
C ARG A 91 -8.64 27.59 16.39
N ALA A 92 -9.27 28.13 15.37
CA ALA A 92 -10.42 29.03 15.52
C ALA A 92 -11.72 28.24 15.71
N LYS A 93 -11.92 27.13 14.99
CA LYS A 93 -13.14 26.33 15.05
C LYS A 93 -12.89 24.88 14.62
N ALA A 94 -13.70 23.96 15.18
CA ALA A 94 -13.89 22.60 14.68
C ALA A 94 -15.38 22.34 14.50
N VAL A 95 -15.76 21.64 13.41
CA VAL A 95 -17.16 21.36 13.08
C VAL A 95 -17.28 19.90 12.65
N ASP A 96 -18.19 19.16 13.29
CA ASP A 96 -18.55 17.79 12.89
C ASP A 96 -19.79 17.81 12.00
N ILE A 97 -19.70 17.19 10.83
CA ILE A 97 -20.78 17.15 9.84
C ILE A 97 -21.10 15.68 9.52
N SER A 98 -22.33 15.28 9.77
CA SER A 98 -22.87 13.94 9.48
C SER A 98 -23.94 13.94 8.40
N GLN A 99 -24.45 15.12 8.02
CA GLN A 99 -25.44 15.26 6.95
C GLN A 99 -24.80 15.93 5.75
N LEU A 100 -24.66 15.16 4.67
CA LEU A 100 -24.05 15.59 3.43
C LEU A 100 -25.00 15.29 2.27
N GLU A 101 -25.15 16.25 1.37
CA GLU A 101 -25.87 16.05 0.11
C GLU A 101 -24.89 15.60 -0.98
N ARG A 102 -25.09 14.38 -1.46
CA ARG A 102 -24.27 13.81 -2.53
C ARG A 102 -24.80 14.21 -3.90
N SER A 103 -23.93 14.67 -4.79
CA SER A 103 -24.28 14.91 -6.19
C SER A 103 -24.64 13.59 -6.90
N GLN A 104 -25.56 13.70 -7.87
CA GLN A 104 -25.83 12.58 -8.79
C GLN A 104 -24.71 12.53 -9.85
N GLY A 105 -24.07 11.36 -9.97
CA GLY A 105 -22.99 11.15 -10.93
C GLY A 105 -21.65 11.75 -10.52
N THR A 106 -20.73 11.79 -11.46
CA THR A 106 -19.37 12.34 -11.29
C THR A 106 -19.18 13.54 -12.20
N VAL A 107 -18.47 14.56 -11.71
CA VAL A 107 -18.07 15.72 -12.48
C VAL A 107 -16.55 15.79 -12.52
N ASN A 108 -15.97 15.75 -13.70
CA ASN A 108 -14.50 15.73 -13.89
C ASN A 108 -13.81 14.63 -13.07
N GLY A 109 -14.43 13.44 -12.94
CA GLY A 109 -13.89 12.34 -12.19
C GLY A 109 -14.11 12.39 -10.67
N TYR A 110 -14.81 13.39 -10.17
CA TYR A 110 -15.10 13.55 -8.73
C TYR A 110 -16.57 13.32 -8.40
N VAL A 111 -16.84 12.64 -7.29
CA VAL A 111 -18.13 12.70 -6.60
C VAL A 111 -18.08 13.88 -5.65
N THR A 112 -19.13 14.66 -5.65
CA THR A 112 -19.23 15.89 -4.83
C THR A 112 -20.20 15.67 -3.67
N TYR A 113 -19.82 16.16 -2.50
CA TYR A 113 -20.64 16.20 -1.30
C TYR A 113 -20.74 17.64 -0.81
N LEU A 114 -21.95 18.12 -0.55
CA LEU A 114 -22.22 19.46 -0.06
C LEU A 114 -22.71 19.40 1.38
N THR A 115 -22.31 20.39 2.18
CA THR A 115 -22.88 20.59 3.51
C THR A 115 -24.12 21.50 3.43
N LYS A 116 -24.98 21.43 4.45
CA LYS A 116 -25.83 22.57 4.78
C LYS A 116 -24.95 23.77 5.17
N PRO A 117 -25.42 25.01 5.10
CA PRO A 117 -24.67 26.17 5.56
C PRO A 117 -24.17 26.01 7.00
N VAL A 118 -22.90 26.31 7.22
CA VAL A 118 -22.23 26.31 8.53
C VAL A 118 -21.88 27.74 8.89
N LEU A 119 -22.16 28.14 10.12
CA LEU A 119 -21.82 29.49 10.59
C LEU A 119 -20.35 29.56 11.00
N ILE A 120 -19.57 30.37 10.31
CA ILE A 120 -18.14 30.62 10.56
C ILE A 120 -17.94 32.13 10.73
N SER A 121 -17.11 32.54 11.67
CA SER A 121 -16.76 33.98 11.81
C SER A 121 -16.01 34.47 10.57
N GLN A 122 -16.20 35.75 10.24
CA GLN A 122 -15.40 36.38 9.19
C GLN A 122 -13.92 36.32 9.55
N GLY A 123 -13.04 36.00 8.57
CA GLY A 123 -11.62 35.90 8.78
C GLY A 123 -10.91 35.13 7.65
N THR A 124 -9.62 34.94 7.81
CA THR A 124 -8.80 34.17 6.86
C THR A 124 -8.28 32.91 7.57
N TYR A 125 -8.57 31.77 6.99
CA TYR A 125 -8.33 30.48 7.63
C TYR A 125 -7.56 29.50 6.75
N ASP A 126 -6.76 28.67 7.40
CA ASP A 126 -6.27 27.42 6.82
C ASP A 126 -7.25 26.32 7.21
N ILE A 127 -7.80 25.65 6.19
CA ILE A 127 -8.95 24.75 6.35
C ILE A 127 -8.56 23.32 6.09
N PHE A 128 -8.77 22.48 7.07
CA PHE A 128 -8.52 21.04 7.01
C PHE A 128 -9.80 20.25 7.20
N ALA A 129 -9.94 19.19 6.43
CA ALA A 129 -11.07 18.28 6.50
C ALA A 129 -10.60 16.83 6.61
N VAL A 130 -11.22 16.09 7.53
CA VAL A 130 -11.01 14.65 7.68
C VAL A 130 -12.35 13.96 7.56
N ALA A 131 -12.52 13.17 6.52
CA ALA A 131 -13.72 12.40 6.27
C ALA A 131 -13.60 10.97 6.83
N ASN A 132 -14.73 10.44 7.31
CA ASN A 132 -14.88 9.06 7.79
C ASN A 132 -13.95 8.68 8.96
N TYR A 133 -13.46 9.66 9.70
CA TYR A 133 -12.57 9.44 10.82
C TYR A 133 -13.32 9.37 12.14
N SER A 134 -13.23 8.23 12.84
CA SER A 134 -13.91 8.00 14.11
C SER A 134 -13.13 8.53 15.32
N GLY A 135 -11.84 8.81 15.17
CA GLY A 135 -10.98 9.32 16.22
C GLY A 135 -11.23 10.80 16.53
N LYS A 136 -10.56 11.31 17.55
CA LYS A 136 -10.55 12.72 17.93
C LYS A 136 -9.17 13.31 17.67
N ILE A 137 -9.13 14.48 17.06
CA ILE A 137 -7.92 15.28 16.93
C ILE A 137 -8.06 16.49 17.88
N ASP A 138 -7.23 16.51 18.90
CA ASP A 138 -7.27 17.56 19.93
C ASP A 138 -5.95 18.35 19.89
N ALA A 139 -5.79 19.15 18.85
CA ALA A 139 -4.64 20.01 18.64
C ALA A 139 -5.06 21.48 18.74
N ALA A 140 -4.29 22.27 19.45
CA ALA A 140 -4.56 23.70 19.61
C ALA A 140 -3.97 24.53 18.47
N THR A 141 -2.92 24.03 17.83
CA THR A 141 -2.22 24.68 16.74
C THR A 141 -2.28 23.85 15.46
N GLU A 142 -2.16 24.49 14.31
CA GLU A 142 -2.07 23.86 13.02
C GLU A 142 -0.88 22.89 12.94
N GLN A 143 0.27 23.29 13.48
CA GLN A 143 1.46 22.45 13.49
C GLN A 143 1.23 21.13 14.25
N GLU A 144 0.65 21.19 15.45
CA GLU A 144 0.29 19.99 16.22
C GLU A 144 -0.74 19.15 15.49
N PHE A 145 -1.71 19.81 14.85
CA PHE A 145 -2.78 19.16 14.10
C PHE A 145 -2.22 18.35 12.91
N LEU A 146 -1.39 18.97 12.10
CA LEU A 146 -0.76 18.32 10.96
C LEU A 146 0.16 17.17 11.37
N ALA A 147 0.83 17.28 12.52
CA ALA A 147 1.69 16.23 13.05
C ALA A 147 0.94 15.04 13.67
N THR A 148 -0.40 15.03 13.61
CA THR A 148 -1.19 13.97 14.24
C THR A 148 -0.99 12.63 13.58
N VAL A 149 -0.50 11.67 14.38
CA VAL A 149 -0.34 10.25 14.03
C VAL A 149 -1.46 9.44 14.68
N ASP A 150 -2.11 8.58 13.92
CA ASP A 150 -3.09 7.63 14.47
C ASP A 150 -2.55 6.20 14.40
N ALA A 151 -2.54 5.55 15.56
CA ALA A 151 -2.27 4.12 15.71
C ALA A 151 -3.51 3.37 16.26
N SER A 152 -4.57 4.06 16.64
CA SER A 152 -5.73 3.45 17.28
C SER A 152 -6.74 2.86 16.29
N THR A 153 -6.82 3.45 15.10
CA THR A 153 -7.81 3.07 14.07
C THR A 153 -7.23 2.24 12.94
N TYR A 154 -5.94 1.88 12.96
CA TYR A 154 -5.28 1.22 11.83
C TYR A 154 -5.96 -0.10 11.39
N LYS A 155 -6.41 -0.93 12.32
CA LYS A 155 -7.12 -2.18 11.98
C LYS A 155 -8.44 -1.92 11.27
N GLN A 156 -9.15 -0.90 11.70
CA GLN A 156 -10.38 -0.45 11.07
C GLN A 156 -10.09 0.14 9.69
N ALA A 157 -9.01 0.93 9.57
CA ALA A 157 -8.59 1.53 8.31
C ALA A 157 -8.25 0.46 7.25
N LEU A 158 -7.58 -0.63 7.64
CA LEU A 158 -7.21 -1.72 6.73
C LEU A 158 -8.38 -2.59 6.24
N LEU A 159 -9.57 -2.45 6.83
CA LEU A 159 -10.77 -3.22 6.50
C LEU A 159 -11.96 -2.32 6.12
N PRO A 160 -11.84 -1.47 5.10
CA PRO A 160 -12.91 -0.57 4.74
C PRO A 160 -14.13 -1.35 4.22
N ASN A 161 -15.31 -0.93 4.66
CA ASN A 161 -16.59 -1.47 4.24
C ASN A 161 -17.65 -0.36 4.19
N ALA A 162 -18.89 -0.70 3.87
CA ALA A 162 -19.96 0.29 3.75
C ALA A 162 -20.24 1.04 5.06
N ASP A 163 -20.03 0.40 6.22
CA ASP A 163 -20.24 1.03 7.53
C ASP A 163 -19.02 1.79 8.03
N ASN A 164 -17.86 1.38 7.57
CA ASN A 164 -16.56 1.97 7.88
C ASN A 164 -15.80 2.26 6.59
N PRO A 165 -16.15 3.34 5.87
CA PRO A 165 -15.47 3.71 4.65
C PRO A 165 -14.06 4.24 4.90
N ILE A 166 -13.29 4.40 3.83
CA ILE A 166 -11.89 4.86 3.91
C ILE A 166 -11.81 6.25 4.52
N VAL A 167 -10.87 6.43 5.45
CA VAL A 167 -10.48 7.74 5.96
C VAL A 167 -9.85 8.56 4.84
N MET A 168 -10.26 9.81 4.69
CA MET A 168 -9.73 10.73 3.70
C MET A 168 -9.44 12.08 4.34
N SER A 169 -8.45 12.79 3.82
CA SER A 169 -8.14 14.16 4.25
C SER A 169 -7.74 15.01 3.05
N ASN A 170 -7.80 16.34 3.18
CA ASN A 170 -7.19 17.20 2.17
C ASN A 170 -5.68 17.32 2.39
N ARG A 171 -4.98 17.84 1.38
CA ARG A 171 -3.57 18.16 1.49
C ARG A 171 -3.37 19.40 2.34
N ALA A 172 -2.32 19.42 3.14
CA ALA A 172 -1.99 20.55 4.01
C ALA A 172 -1.90 21.90 3.27
N SER A 173 -1.40 21.91 2.04
CA SER A 173 -1.22 23.12 1.23
C SER A 173 -2.44 23.52 0.37
N ALA A 174 -3.53 22.75 0.40
CA ALA A 174 -4.60 22.91 -0.59
C ALA A 174 -5.61 24.03 -0.27
N ASN A 175 -5.89 24.26 1.00
CA ASN A 175 -6.93 25.21 1.46
C ASN A 175 -6.36 26.19 2.48
N THR A 176 -5.22 26.81 2.16
CA THR A 176 -4.57 27.82 3.00
C THR A 176 -4.99 29.23 2.61
N GLY A 177 -5.10 30.12 3.58
CA GLY A 177 -5.44 31.53 3.36
C GLY A 177 -6.86 31.75 2.79
N VAL A 178 -7.81 30.88 3.11
CA VAL A 178 -9.20 30.98 2.63
C VAL A 178 -9.92 32.10 3.36
N GLU A 179 -10.34 33.13 2.62
CA GLU A 179 -11.08 34.27 3.16
C GLU A 179 -12.58 33.96 3.28
N ILE A 180 -13.13 34.01 4.50
CA ILE A 180 -14.56 33.94 4.78
C ILE A 180 -15.11 35.37 4.90
N LYS A 181 -16.05 35.71 4.00
CA LYS A 181 -16.61 37.05 3.83
C LYS A 181 -17.98 37.15 4.45
N ASP A 182 -18.38 38.39 4.78
CA ASP A 182 -19.69 38.67 5.33
C ASP A 182 -20.85 38.45 4.34
N LYS A 183 -20.54 38.23 3.07
CA LYS A 183 -21.54 37.98 2.04
C LYS A 183 -21.84 36.50 1.88
N LYS A 184 -23.06 36.11 2.16
CA LYS A 184 -23.59 34.75 2.14
C LYS A 184 -23.28 33.99 0.83
N ASP A 185 -23.44 34.64 -0.33
CA ASP A 185 -23.34 34.01 -1.64
C ASP A 185 -21.88 33.82 -2.14
N GLU A 186 -20.89 34.30 -1.37
CA GLU A 186 -19.46 34.23 -1.75
C GLU A 186 -18.66 33.14 -1.01
N ASN A 187 -19.29 32.48 -0.02
CA ASN A 187 -18.59 31.53 0.83
C ASN A 187 -18.84 30.07 0.44
N LEU A 188 -18.40 29.67 -0.75
CA LEU A 188 -18.32 28.27 -1.18
C LEU A 188 -16.86 27.81 -1.08
N VAL A 189 -16.57 26.89 -0.17
CA VAL A 189 -15.21 26.36 0.04
C VAL A 189 -15.14 24.95 -0.53
N SER A 190 -14.35 24.78 -1.58
CA SER A 190 -14.11 23.47 -2.20
C SER A 190 -12.89 22.80 -1.61
N VAL A 191 -13.05 21.57 -1.12
CA VAL A 191 -12.01 20.78 -0.48
C VAL A 191 -11.87 19.44 -1.23
N THR A 192 -10.70 19.21 -1.82
CA THR A 192 -10.38 17.91 -2.46
C THR A 192 -9.82 16.96 -1.42
N LEU A 193 -10.44 15.79 -1.30
CA LEU A 193 -10.02 14.75 -0.38
C LEU A 193 -9.16 13.70 -1.07
N GLU A 194 -8.14 13.20 -0.38
CA GLU A 194 -7.34 12.04 -0.78
C GLU A 194 -7.47 10.94 0.27
N ARG A 195 -7.39 9.70 -0.17
CA ARG A 195 -7.51 8.52 0.71
C ARG A 195 -6.26 8.35 1.54
N ALA A 196 -6.40 7.98 2.80
CA ALA A 196 -5.29 7.68 3.69
C ALA A 196 -4.68 6.28 3.48
N LEU A 197 -5.24 5.49 2.58
CA LEU A 197 -4.83 4.12 2.26
C LEU A 197 -4.28 4.01 0.85
N ALA A 198 -3.45 2.99 0.64
CA ALA A 198 -3.16 2.39 -0.65
C ALA A 198 -4.07 1.17 -0.87
N ARG A 199 -4.42 0.90 -2.13
CA ARG A 199 -5.12 -0.32 -2.54
C ARG A 199 -4.13 -1.25 -3.23
N ILE A 200 -4.23 -2.55 -2.92
CA ILE A 200 -3.41 -3.59 -3.51
C ILE A 200 -4.33 -4.66 -4.09
N ASP A 201 -4.30 -4.83 -5.40
CA ASP A 201 -5.02 -5.87 -6.12
C ASP A 201 -4.04 -6.97 -6.50
N LEU A 202 -4.19 -8.16 -5.91
CA LEU A 202 -3.33 -9.31 -6.16
C LEU A 202 -4.07 -10.40 -6.93
N GLY A 203 -3.45 -10.87 -8.02
CA GLY A 203 -3.93 -11.97 -8.84
C GLY A 203 -2.81 -12.90 -9.31
N ARG A 204 -3.21 -14.04 -9.87
CA ARG A 204 -2.31 -14.97 -10.55
C ARG A 204 -2.88 -15.34 -11.92
N LYS A 205 -2.00 -15.54 -12.89
CA LYS A 205 -2.38 -15.86 -14.27
C LYS A 205 -2.69 -17.33 -14.46
N TYR A 206 -1.99 -18.21 -13.77
CA TYR A 206 -2.10 -19.65 -13.90
C TYR A 206 -2.32 -20.32 -12.54
N SER A 207 -2.94 -21.50 -12.56
CA SER A 207 -3.11 -22.35 -11.37
C SER A 207 -1.83 -23.10 -11.02
N SER A 208 -0.97 -23.36 -12.00
CA SER A 208 0.32 -24.02 -11.86
C SER A 208 1.33 -23.44 -12.85
N TYR A 209 2.59 -23.50 -12.49
CA TYR A 209 3.73 -22.97 -13.24
C TYR A 209 4.76 -24.07 -13.43
N ASP A 210 5.21 -24.25 -14.67
CA ASP A 210 6.34 -25.12 -14.99
C ASP A 210 7.64 -24.41 -14.67
N ILE A 211 8.52 -25.07 -13.91
CA ILE A 211 9.83 -24.54 -13.58
C ILE A 211 10.89 -25.34 -14.32
N ASN A 212 11.73 -24.60 -15.05
CA ASN A 212 12.74 -25.15 -15.92
C ASN A 212 14.15 -24.80 -15.43
N ASP A 213 15.10 -25.71 -15.68
CA ASP A 213 16.53 -25.41 -15.49
C ASP A 213 17.05 -24.44 -16.57
N ALA A 214 18.30 -24.05 -16.46
CA ALA A 214 18.95 -23.14 -17.42
C ALA A 214 18.97 -23.67 -18.88
N SER A 215 18.77 -24.98 -19.09
CA SER A 215 18.68 -25.63 -20.40
C SER A 215 17.24 -25.69 -20.93
N GLY A 216 16.26 -25.19 -20.15
CA GLY A 216 14.84 -25.23 -20.48
C GLY A 216 14.17 -26.58 -20.16
N VAL A 217 14.83 -27.47 -19.41
CA VAL A 217 14.26 -28.75 -18.99
C VAL A 217 13.44 -28.55 -17.71
N LYS A 218 12.18 -28.92 -17.78
CA LYS A 218 11.29 -28.85 -16.63
C LYS A 218 11.72 -29.77 -15.51
N TYR A 219 11.89 -29.23 -14.29
CA TYR A 219 12.26 -30.01 -13.11
C TYR A 219 11.21 -30.02 -12.00
N ALA A 220 10.23 -29.12 -12.02
CA ALA A 220 9.11 -29.13 -11.09
C ALA A 220 7.87 -28.45 -11.67
N ASP A 221 6.69 -28.76 -11.07
CA ASP A 221 5.45 -28.03 -11.21
C ASP A 221 5.15 -27.31 -9.89
N VAL A 222 4.92 -26.00 -9.92
CA VAL A 222 4.62 -25.20 -8.72
C VAL A 222 3.20 -24.64 -8.79
N SER A 223 2.46 -24.81 -7.71
CA SER A 223 1.14 -24.18 -7.50
C SER A 223 1.19 -23.23 -6.32
N LEU A 224 0.71 -22.00 -6.51
CA LEU A 224 0.59 -21.04 -5.41
C LEU A 224 -0.65 -21.37 -4.57
N ASP A 225 -0.46 -21.80 -3.33
CA ASP A 225 -1.54 -22.22 -2.44
C ASP A 225 -2.17 -21.05 -1.70
N GLY A 226 -1.39 -20.03 -1.39
CA GLY A 226 -1.87 -18.86 -0.67
C GLY A 226 -0.80 -17.80 -0.51
N PHE A 227 -1.19 -16.70 0.11
CA PHE A 227 -0.30 -15.57 0.36
C PHE A 227 -0.61 -14.90 1.71
N ARG A 228 0.34 -14.08 2.16
CA ARG A 228 0.24 -13.26 3.36
C ARG A 228 0.97 -11.94 3.14
N PHE A 229 0.33 -10.83 3.49
CA PHE A 229 1.04 -9.56 3.57
C PHE A 229 1.94 -9.52 4.80
N VAL A 230 3.10 -8.92 4.65
CA VAL A 230 4.09 -8.70 5.72
C VAL A 230 4.42 -7.22 5.85
N ASN A 231 4.87 -6.84 7.04
CA ASN A 231 5.28 -5.49 7.38
C ASN A 231 4.21 -4.43 7.07
N LEU A 232 2.94 -4.72 7.40
CA LEU A 232 1.87 -3.73 7.28
C LEU A 232 1.98 -2.72 8.43
N PRO A 233 2.11 -1.40 8.18
CA PRO A 233 2.24 -0.40 9.24
C PRO A 233 1.01 -0.34 10.15
N LYS A 234 1.24 -0.10 11.45
CA LYS A 234 0.22 0.05 12.49
C LYS A 234 -0.11 1.49 12.83
N SER A 235 0.50 2.45 12.17
CA SER A 235 0.21 3.87 12.36
C SER A 235 0.37 4.64 11.05
N TYR A 236 -0.28 5.80 10.98
CA TYR A 236 -0.23 6.67 9.82
C TYR A 236 -0.44 8.14 10.23
N TYR A 237 0.06 9.06 9.43
CA TYR A 237 -0.34 10.45 9.53
C TYR A 237 -1.77 10.63 9.00
N ILE A 238 -2.60 11.36 9.73
CA ILE A 238 -3.95 11.72 9.24
C ILE A 238 -3.82 12.54 7.95
N PHE A 239 -2.93 13.53 7.96
CA PHE A 239 -2.57 14.33 6.80
C PHE A 239 -1.26 13.84 6.21
N ARG A 240 -1.18 13.81 4.88
CA ARG A 240 0.05 13.38 4.20
C ARG A 240 1.21 14.31 4.54
N HIS A 241 2.32 13.74 4.97
CA HIS A 241 3.59 14.41 5.15
C HIS A 241 4.52 14.17 3.96
N THR A 242 5.30 15.18 3.65
CA THR A 242 6.34 15.11 2.63
C THR A 242 7.64 15.67 3.17
N ALA A 243 8.75 15.10 2.72
CA ALA A 243 10.09 15.62 2.96
C ALA A 243 10.73 16.01 1.62
N THR A 244 11.54 17.06 1.63
CA THR A 244 12.35 17.42 0.45
C THR A 244 13.63 16.59 0.41
N LEU A 245 14.27 16.47 -0.76
CA LEU A 245 15.58 15.82 -0.89
C LEU A 245 16.64 16.39 0.06
N THR A 246 16.60 17.70 0.30
CA THR A 246 17.53 18.38 1.24
C THR A 246 17.30 18.00 2.69
N SER A 247 16.12 17.50 3.05
CA SER A 247 15.80 17.03 4.40
C SER A 247 16.04 15.53 4.60
N MET A 248 16.32 14.79 3.54
CA MET A 248 16.68 13.37 3.57
C MET A 248 18.20 13.23 3.43
N ASP A 249 18.79 12.22 4.07
CA ASP A 249 20.18 11.87 3.76
C ASP A 249 20.24 11.52 2.27
N THR A 250 21.07 12.27 1.54
CA THR A 250 21.23 12.05 0.11
C THR A 250 21.81 10.66 -0.11
N PRO A 251 21.20 9.85 -0.98
CA PRO A 251 21.82 8.60 -1.40
C PRO A 251 23.21 8.88 -1.99
N GLN A 252 24.09 7.88 -1.94
CA GLN A 252 25.44 8.00 -2.51
C GLN A 252 25.45 8.09 -4.05
N TRP A 253 24.31 8.02 -4.69
CA TRP A 253 24.10 8.08 -6.13
C TRP A 253 23.14 9.22 -6.49
N ASP A 254 23.31 9.75 -7.68
CA ASP A 254 22.53 10.88 -8.18
C ASP A 254 21.11 10.40 -8.54
N ILE A 255 20.17 10.84 -7.76
CA ILE A 255 18.75 10.53 -7.91
C ILE A 255 18.19 11.03 -9.25
N HIS A 256 18.69 12.16 -9.78
CA HIS A 256 18.21 12.72 -11.03
C HIS A 256 18.57 11.85 -12.25
N THR A 257 19.70 11.14 -12.17
CA THR A 257 20.10 10.21 -13.23
C THR A 257 19.28 8.94 -13.27
N HIS A 258 18.68 8.52 -12.13
CA HIS A 258 17.94 7.28 -12.02
C HIS A 258 16.40 7.46 -12.15
N PHE A 259 15.88 8.60 -11.73
CA PHE A 259 14.43 8.86 -11.71
C PHE A 259 13.96 10.02 -12.60
N GLY A 260 14.88 10.64 -13.33
CA GLY A 260 14.56 11.87 -14.08
C GLY A 260 14.26 13.04 -13.15
N ASP A 261 13.66 14.10 -13.70
CA ASP A 261 13.29 15.28 -12.93
C ASP A 261 12.15 14.96 -11.95
N ILE A 262 12.50 14.53 -10.75
CA ILE A 262 11.55 14.52 -9.64
C ILE A 262 11.41 15.98 -9.19
N PRO A 263 10.23 16.61 -9.37
CA PRO A 263 10.08 18.00 -9.00
C PRO A 263 10.33 18.17 -7.51
N GLU A 264 11.34 18.94 -7.13
CA GLU A 264 11.66 19.30 -5.75
C GLU A 264 10.44 19.84 -4.99
N ALA A 265 9.52 20.49 -5.70
CA ALA A 265 8.29 21.05 -5.16
C ALA A 265 7.30 20.03 -4.58
N ASN A 266 7.42 18.74 -4.87
CA ASN A 266 6.44 17.74 -4.46
C ASN A 266 6.87 16.90 -3.26
N GLY A 267 8.15 16.94 -2.85
CA GLY A 267 8.67 16.18 -1.71
C GLY A 267 8.38 14.68 -1.76
N TYR A 268 9.11 13.90 -1.03
CA TYR A 268 8.82 12.47 -0.83
C TYR A 268 7.78 12.32 0.25
N VAL A 269 6.83 11.42 0.03
CA VAL A 269 5.91 11.02 1.10
C VAL A 269 6.67 10.23 2.14
N ILE A 270 6.43 10.52 3.41
CA ILE A 270 7.09 9.89 4.55
C ILE A 270 6.08 9.31 5.53
N ASP A 271 6.41 8.18 6.13
CA ASP A 271 5.64 7.58 7.21
C ASP A 271 6.06 8.13 8.60
N PRO A 272 5.23 7.93 9.65
CA PRO A 272 5.51 8.45 10.98
C PRO A 272 6.83 7.97 11.62
N TYR A 273 7.38 6.87 11.14
CA TYR A 273 8.52 6.22 11.78
C TYR A 273 9.89 6.69 11.27
N PHE A 274 9.95 7.28 10.06
CA PHE A 274 11.22 7.63 9.39
C PHE A 274 11.46 9.12 9.19
N PHE A 275 10.65 9.95 9.81
CA PHE A 275 10.67 11.39 9.61
C PHE A 275 12.03 12.06 9.88
N ASN A 276 12.86 11.55 10.80
CA ASN A 276 14.03 12.27 11.34
C ASN A 276 15.39 11.81 10.80
N LYS A 277 15.48 11.31 9.59
CA LYS A 277 16.76 10.94 8.94
C LYS A 277 17.52 9.75 9.57
N SER A 278 17.09 9.24 10.69
CA SER A 278 17.68 8.09 11.35
C SER A 278 16.67 6.96 11.43
N ILE A 279 17.11 5.75 11.11
CA ILE A 279 16.34 4.54 11.41
C ILE A 279 16.16 4.52 12.92
N ASP A 280 14.92 4.52 13.38
CA ASP A 280 14.65 4.33 14.80
C ASP A 280 15.10 2.92 15.20
N ALA A 281 16.22 2.84 15.91
CA ALA A 281 16.79 1.58 16.36
C ALA A 281 15.82 0.73 17.20
N SER A 282 14.79 1.34 17.78
CA SER A 282 13.75 0.63 18.53
C SER A 282 12.93 -0.32 17.67
N ARG A 283 12.80 -0.06 16.37
CA ARG A 283 12.13 -0.94 15.41
C ARG A 283 12.82 -2.29 15.28
N PHE A 284 14.14 -2.31 15.28
CA PHE A 284 14.92 -3.55 15.22
C PHE A 284 14.72 -4.43 16.46
N ASN A 285 14.46 -3.79 17.61
CA ASN A 285 14.29 -4.50 18.87
C ASN A 285 12.85 -4.95 19.14
N ASN A 286 11.86 -4.30 18.50
CA ASN A 286 10.44 -4.62 18.68
C ASN A 286 9.63 -4.32 17.41
N PRO A 287 9.89 -5.02 16.30
CA PRO A 287 9.21 -4.77 15.01
C PRO A 287 7.70 -4.98 15.09
N ASP A 288 7.22 -5.89 15.95
CA ASP A 288 5.79 -6.13 16.16
C ASP A 288 5.03 -4.94 16.74
N ALA A 289 5.71 -3.97 17.32
CA ALA A 289 5.07 -2.71 17.74
C ALA A 289 4.68 -1.83 16.56
N TYR A 290 5.39 -1.96 15.44
CA TYR A 290 5.26 -1.09 14.26
C TYR A 290 4.51 -1.76 13.10
N TYR A 291 4.65 -3.08 12.97
CA TYR A 291 4.10 -3.83 11.85
C TYR A 291 3.18 -4.97 12.28
N GLU A 292 2.12 -5.18 11.51
CA GLU A 292 1.42 -6.46 11.49
C GLU A 292 2.22 -7.43 10.61
N ASN A 293 2.35 -8.69 11.06
CA ASN A 293 2.98 -9.76 10.32
C ASN A 293 4.44 -9.44 9.95
N PHE A 294 5.27 -9.21 10.96
CA PHE A 294 6.69 -8.95 10.71
C PHE A 294 7.35 -10.10 9.92
N SER A 295 8.05 -9.76 8.84
CA SER A 295 8.65 -10.71 7.90
C SER A 295 9.72 -11.62 8.50
N GLY A 296 10.48 -11.12 9.49
CA GLY A 296 11.51 -11.87 10.21
C GLY A 296 10.98 -12.71 11.39
N SER A 297 9.66 -12.89 11.54
CA SER A 297 9.04 -13.69 12.62
C SER A 297 8.02 -14.70 12.09
N LEU A 298 8.18 -15.17 10.87
CA LEU A 298 7.24 -16.10 10.24
C LEU A 298 7.51 -17.58 10.59
N GLY A 299 8.69 -17.88 11.12
CA GLY A 299 9.11 -19.24 11.46
C GLY A 299 9.03 -20.19 10.26
N ASN A 300 8.66 -21.45 10.47
CA ASN A 300 8.52 -22.44 9.40
C ASN A 300 7.18 -22.38 8.65
N GLY A 301 6.32 -21.40 8.95
CA GLY A 301 5.04 -21.19 8.28
C GLY A 301 3.89 -22.12 8.72
N ASP A 302 4.09 -23.05 9.62
CA ASP A 302 3.07 -24.04 10.01
C ASP A 302 1.91 -23.42 10.80
N ALA A 303 2.22 -22.46 11.65
CA ALA A 303 1.23 -21.75 12.48
C ALA A 303 0.55 -20.59 11.76
N LEU A 304 0.97 -20.27 10.53
CA LEU A 304 0.46 -19.11 9.80
C LEU A 304 -0.85 -19.41 9.08
N SER A 305 -1.76 -18.45 9.13
CA SER A 305 -2.93 -18.43 8.26
C SER A 305 -2.56 -17.84 6.90
N TRP A 306 -2.99 -18.52 5.83
CA TRP A 306 -2.73 -18.12 4.45
C TRP A 306 -4.03 -17.74 3.76
N THR A 307 -4.02 -16.60 3.09
CA THR A 307 -5.15 -16.18 2.28
C THR A 307 -5.09 -16.87 0.92
N GLN A 308 -6.21 -17.45 0.50
CA GLN A 308 -6.32 -18.13 -0.78
C GLN A 308 -6.38 -17.13 -1.94
N PHE A 309 -5.74 -17.47 -3.06
CA PHE A 309 -5.91 -16.75 -4.31
C PHE A 309 -7.33 -16.89 -4.85
N PRO A 310 -7.84 -15.91 -5.63
CA PRO A 310 -9.02 -16.11 -6.42
C PRO A 310 -8.81 -17.23 -7.45
N GLU A 311 -9.92 -17.82 -7.90
CA GLU A 311 -9.87 -18.82 -8.98
C GLU A 311 -9.31 -18.20 -10.25
N VAL A 312 -8.55 -19.01 -10.99
CA VAL A 312 -8.00 -18.61 -12.29
C VAL A 312 -9.11 -18.68 -13.33
N THR A 313 -9.34 -17.55 -13.98
CA THR A 313 -10.31 -17.39 -15.06
C THR A 313 -9.63 -16.83 -16.32
N THR A 314 -10.35 -16.79 -17.45
CA THR A 314 -9.83 -16.23 -18.71
C THR A 314 -9.41 -14.76 -18.59
N THR A 315 -10.11 -13.99 -17.75
CA THR A 315 -9.69 -12.64 -17.34
C THR A 315 -9.10 -12.75 -15.95
N PRO A 316 -7.90 -12.19 -15.69
CA PRO A 316 -7.29 -12.26 -14.36
C PRO A 316 -8.25 -11.74 -13.28
N ALA A 317 -8.49 -12.57 -12.27
CA ALA A 317 -9.26 -12.18 -11.09
C ALA A 317 -8.30 -11.67 -10.02
N TYR A 318 -8.68 -10.56 -9.41
CA TYR A 318 -7.90 -9.91 -8.35
C TYR A 318 -8.64 -9.97 -7.01
N LYS A 319 -7.87 -10.13 -5.95
CA LYS A 319 -8.34 -9.94 -4.60
C LYS A 319 -7.78 -8.64 -4.06
N THR A 320 -8.67 -7.76 -3.60
CA THR A 320 -8.33 -6.42 -3.13
C THR A 320 -7.98 -6.42 -1.65
N TYR A 321 -6.89 -5.75 -1.32
CA TYR A 321 -6.41 -5.43 0.01
C TYR A 321 -6.10 -3.95 0.14
N TYR A 322 -5.89 -3.50 1.37
CA TYR A 322 -5.50 -2.13 1.67
C TYR A 322 -4.29 -2.15 2.61
N SER A 323 -3.43 -1.16 2.44
CA SER A 323 -2.29 -0.90 3.32
C SER A 323 -2.28 0.57 3.71
N LEU A 324 -1.80 0.85 4.90
CA LEU A 324 -1.37 2.19 5.27
C LEU A 324 -0.11 2.56 4.50
N GLU A 325 0.23 3.82 4.51
CA GLU A 325 1.44 4.35 3.94
C GLU A 325 2.68 3.78 4.64
N ASN A 326 3.63 3.29 3.85
CA ASN A 326 4.91 2.78 4.31
C ASN A 326 5.99 3.36 3.39
N CYS A 327 6.48 4.55 3.75
CA CYS A 327 7.37 5.34 2.91
C CYS A 327 8.59 5.73 3.73
N MET A 328 9.74 5.21 3.39
CA MET A 328 10.96 5.30 4.17
C MET A 328 12.13 5.84 3.35
N ILE A 329 13.18 6.26 4.04
CA ILE A 329 14.44 6.61 3.39
C ILE A 329 15.05 5.36 2.74
N TRP A 330 15.87 5.56 1.71
CA TRP A 330 16.44 4.47 0.91
C TRP A 330 17.23 3.45 1.74
N GLN A 331 17.93 3.87 2.81
CA GLN A 331 18.68 2.97 3.70
C GLN A 331 17.78 2.02 4.49
N ALA A 332 16.50 2.35 4.62
CA ALA A 332 15.53 1.55 5.35
C ALA A 332 14.65 0.68 4.42
N GLN A 333 14.88 0.73 3.11
CA GLN A 333 14.22 -0.17 2.17
C GLN A 333 14.87 -1.56 2.27
N LYS A 334 14.41 -2.31 3.25
CA LYS A 334 14.89 -3.66 3.60
C LYS A 334 13.70 -4.58 3.87
N ASN A 335 13.93 -5.86 3.71
CA ASN A 335 12.92 -6.91 3.91
C ASN A 335 12.21 -6.85 5.27
N GLY A 336 12.83 -6.26 6.28
CA GLY A 336 12.24 -6.06 7.60
C GLY A 336 11.34 -4.84 7.74
N TYR A 337 11.31 -3.94 6.74
CA TYR A 337 10.57 -2.67 6.86
C TYR A 337 9.62 -2.41 5.71
N SER A 338 10.01 -2.75 4.49
CA SER A 338 9.16 -2.57 3.32
C SER A 338 7.94 -3.48 3.37
N THR A 339 6.80 -2.98 2.92
CA THR A 339 5.59 -3.80 2.81
C THR A 339 5.75 -4.80 1.68
N GLY A 340 5.52 -6.06 1.97
CA GLY A 340 5.67 -7.14 1.01
C GLY A 340 4.61 -8.22 1.14
N LEU A 341 4.84 -9.27 0.40
CA LEU A 341 4.04 -10.48 0.33
C LEU A 341 4.94 -11.69 0.50
N VAL A 342 4.47 -12.66 1.25
CA VAL A 342 5.03 -14.00 1.26
C VAL A 342 4.00 -14.93 0.68
N PHE A 343 4.43 -15.77 -0.28
CA PHE A 343 3.60 -16.75 -0.95
C PHE A 343 3.94 -18.14 -0.43
N LYS A 344 2.92 -18.91 -0.11
CA LYS A 344 3.03 -20.34 0.12
C LYS A 344 2.71 -21.06 -1.17
N ALA A 345 3.57 -21.97 -1.56
CA ALA A 345 3.42 -22.80 -2.75
C ALA A 345 3.63 -24.28 -2.42
N SER A 346 3.02 -25.11 -3.22
CA SER A 346 3.32 -26.55 -3.27
C SER A 346 3.87 -26.95 -4.63
N PHE A 347 4.72 -27.97 -4.65
CA PHE A 347 5.30 -28.44 -5.89
C PHE A 347 5.41 -29.96 -5.97
N ASN A 348 5.52 -30.46 -7.18
CA ASN A 348 5.86 -31.84 -7.49
C ASN A 348 7.12 -31.88 -8.33
N PRO A 349 8.12 -32.70 -7.96
CA PRO A 349 9.29 -32.97 -8.81
C PRO A 349 8.87 -33.63 -10.14
N ASN A 350 9.58 -33.33 -11.21
CA ASN A 350 9.33 -33.88 -12.54
C ASN A 350 10.30 -35.03 -12.89
N ASN A 351 10.12 -36.21 -12.25
CA ASN A 351 10.92 -37.44 -12.50
C ASN A 351 12.43 -37.25 -12.33
N ASN A 352 12.87 -36.36 -11.50
CA ASN A 352 14.27 -36.01 -11.23
C ASN A 352 14.65 -36.18 -9.76
N VAL A 353 13.99 -37.10 -9.06
CA VAL A 353 14.29 -37.47 -7.68
C VAL A 353 15.24 -38.66 -7.69
N TYR A 354 16.38 -38.53 -7.04
CA TYR A 354 17.43 -39.54 -7.01
C TYR A 354 17.55 -40.18 -5.63
N LYS A 355 17.79 -41.51 -5.63
CA LYS A 355 18.17 -42.28 -4.45
C LYS A 355 19.48 -43.05 -4.70
N ALA A 356 20.17 -43.43 -3.67
CA ALA A 356 21.24 -44.42 -3.78
C ALA A 356 20.62 -45.83 -3.77
N ASP A 357 21.01 -46.69 -4.71
CA ASP A 357 20.66 -48.12 -4.68
C ASP A 357 21.58 -48.89 -3.73
N ASP A 358 21.34 -50.20 -3.59
CA ASP A 358 22.13 -51.10 -2.72
C ASP A 358 23.61 -51.13 -3.07
N SER A 359 23.98 -50.78 -4.30
CA SER A 359 25.38 -50.67 -4.75
C SER A 359 25.98 -49.27 -4.51
N GLY A 360 25.18 -48.33 -4.02
CA GLY A 360 25.54 -46.94 -3.79
C GLY A 360 25.56 -46.09 -5.07
N LYS A 361 24.96 -46.56 -6.17
CA LYS A 361 24.81 -45.80 -7.42
C LYS A 361 23.52 -44.95 -7.34
N LEU A 362 23.58 -43.72 -7.90
CA LEU A 362 22.40 -42.89 -8.04
C LEU A 362 21.46 -43.43 -9.13
N VAL A 363 20.21 -43.67 -8.76
CA VAL A 363 19.12 -44.08 -9.62
C VAL A 363 17.89 -43.18 -9.38
N ILE A 364 17.03 -43.10 -10.37
CA ILE A 364 15.76 -42.35 -10.24
C ILE A 364 14.84 -43.13 -9.29
N ALA A 365 14.34 -42.45 -8.25
CA ALA A 365 13.34 -43.00 -7.34
C ALA A 365 11.97 -43.00 -8.00
N SER A 366 11.17 -44.03 -7.75
CA SER A 366 9.76 -44.01 -8.09
C SER A 366 9.00 -43.08 -7.13
N GLN A 367 7.87 -42.57 -7.58
CA GLN A 367 7.06 -41.64 -6.77
C GLN A 367 6.61 -42.22 -5.40
N ALA A 368 6.44 -43.55 -5.33
CA ALA A 368 6.10 -44.24 -4.07
C ALA A 368 7.27 -44.24 -3.06
N GLU A 369 8.48 -43.95 -3.49
CA GLU A 369 9.68 -43.89 -2.66
C GLU A 369 10.07 -42.49 -2.22
N TYR A 370 9.23 -41.48 -2.56
CA TYR A 370 9.49 -40.11 -2.17
C TYR A 370 9.29 -39.95 -0.66
N PRO A 371 10.34 -39.52 0.09
CA PRO A 371 10.27 -39.35 1.53
C PRO A 371 9.48 -38.09 1.93
N ASP A 372 9.28 -37.89 3.22
CA ASP A 372 8.65 -36.70 3.78
C ASP A 372 9.53 -35.44 3.61
N SER A 373 10.81 -35.59 3.35
CA SER A 373 11.73 -34.50 3.08
C SER A 373 12.62 -34.82 1.89
N LEU A 374 12.80 -33.85 0.98
CA LEU A 374 13.70 -33.95 -0.16
C LEU A 374 14.77 -32.88 -0.07
N PHE A 375 16.03 -33.27 -0.26
CA PHE A 375 17.10 -32.33 -0.54
C PHE A 375 17.02 -31.88 -2.00
N PHE A 376 17.29 -30.62 -2.23
CA PHE A 376 17.35 -30.03 -3.57
C PHE A 376 18.70 -29.39 -3.78
N TYR A 377 19.36 -29.77 -4.89
CA TYR A 377 20.63 -29.22 -5.31
C TYR A 377 20.77 -29.36 -6.84
N ASP A 378 21.24 -28.34 -7.51
CA ASP A 378 21.51 -28.31 -8.95
C ASP A 378 20.34 -28.87 -9.79
N TYR A 379 19.15 -28.28 -9.60
CA TYR A 379 17.88 -28.64 -10.29
C TYR A 379 17.45 -30.10 -10.13
N LYS A 380 17.99 -30.83 -9.14
CA LYS A 380 17.71 -32.24 -8.84
C LYS A 380 17.30 -32.41 -7.38
N PHE A 381 16.49 -33.41 -7.12
CA PHE A 381 16.06 -33.79 -5.80
C PHE A 381 16.74 -35.09 -5.34
N TYR A 382 16.98 -35.19 -4.06
CA TYR A 382 17.63 -36.33 -3.45
C TYR A 382 16.86 -36.82 -2.23
N THR A 383 16.66 -38.14 -2.14
CA THR A 383 15.85 -38.75 -1.06
C THR A 383 16.57 -38.80 0.27
N SER A 384 17.90 -38.67 0.29
CA SER A 384 18.71 -38.74 1.52
C SER A 384 20.03 -38.00 1.37
N LYS A 385 20.74 -37.79 2.49
CA LYS A 385 22.10 -37.24 2.49
C LYS A 385 23.09 -38.14 1.75
N GLU A 386 22.93 -39.47 1.84
CA GLU A 386 23.76 -40.41 1.13
C GLU A 386 23.62 -40.23 -0.39
N ALA A 387 22.37 -40.05 -0.85
CA ALA A 387 22.14 -39.80 -2.28
C ALA A 387 22.74 -38.43 -2.69
N LEU A 388 22.65 -37.43 -1.85
CA LEU A 388 23.24 -36.10 -2.09
C LEU A 388 24.78 -36.18 -2.12
N ALA A 389 25.41 -36.93 -1.20
CA ALA A 389 26.86 -37.15 -1.21
C ALA A 389 27.34 -37.88 -2.47
N LYS A 390 26.55 -38.82 -3.00
CA LYS A 390 26.86 -39.51 -4.27
C LYS A 390 26.78 -38.58 -5.48
N ALA A 391 26.06 -37.46 -5.36
CA ALA A 391 26.06 -36.39 -6.36
C ALA A 391 27.29 -35.47 -6.28
N GLY A 392 28.21 -35.73 -5.33
CA GLY A 392 29.42 -34.95 -5.14
C GLY A 392 29.30 -33.75 -4.21
N VAL A 393 28.21 -33.66 -3.48
CA VAL A 393 27.99 -32.57 -2.51
C VAL A 393 28.67 -32.93 -1.18
N ASP A 394 29.40 -31.98 -0.59
CA ASP A 394 29.92 -32.11 0.76
C ASP A 394 28.76 -32.00 1.77
N ILE A 395 28.42 -33.11 2.39
CA ILE A 395 27.31 -33.20 3.35
C ILE A 395 27.72 -32.93 4.81
N SER A 396 29.00 -32.63 5.06
CA SER A 396 29.53 -32.48 6.42
C SER A 396 28.83 -31.34 7.21
N GLN A 397 28.32 -30.34 6.51
CA GLN A 397 27.62 -29.20 7.05
C GLN A 397 26.10 -29.21 6.75
N VAL A 398 25.61 -30.23 6.03
CA VAL A 398 24.17 -30.31 5.70
C VAL A 398 23.41 -30.90 6.89
N ASP A 399 22.49 -30.14 7.46
CA ASP A 399 21.58 -30.59 8.51
C ASP A 399 20.29 -31.16 7.88
N ASP A 400 19.83 -32.31 8.36
CA ASP A 400 18.55 -32.91 7.97
C ASP A 400 17.34 -32.34 8.75
N LYS A 401 17.60 -31.41 9.65
CA LYS A 401 16.60 -30.69 10.42
C LYS A 401 16.52 -29.22 10.05
N ASP A 402 17.58 -28.68 9.45
CA ASP A 402 17.65 -27.29 9.03
C ASP A 402 17.10 -27.15 7.62
N GLU A 403 16.00 -26.40 7.49
CA GLU A 403 15.34 -26.11 6.22
C GLU A 403 16.13 -25.10 5.37
N MET A 404 17.08 -24.38 5.96
CA MET A 404 18.05 -23.48 5.35
C MET A 404 19.39 -24.20 5.13
N ALA A 405 19.38 -25.26 4.36
CA ALA A 405 20.55 -26.11 4.20
C ALA A 405 21.76 -25.38 3.57
N TYR A 406 22.93 -25.88 3.89
CA TYR A 406 24.26 -25.35 3.53
C TYR A 406 24.53 -25.34 2.01
N GLN A 407 25.23 -24.30 1.50
CA GLN A 407 25.75 -24.22 0.12
C GLN A 407 24.71 -24.48 -1.00
N ASN A 408 23.64 -23.73 -1.03
CA ASN A 408 22.57 -23.86 -2.04
C ASN A 408 21.82 -25.20 -2.01
N VAL A 409 22.00 -26.01 -0.96
CA VAL A 409 21.17 -27.18 -0.71
C VAL A 409 19.94 -26.73 0.06
N LYS A 410 18.74 -26.94 -0.47
CA LYS A 410 17.47 -26.68 0.22
C LYS A 410 16.87 -28.00 0.69
N LEU A 411 16.19 -28.00 1.85
CA LEU A 411 15.46 -29.15 2.36
C LEU A 411 13.96 -28.86 2.38
N PHE A 412 13.22 -29.45 1.44
CA PHE A 412 11.78 -29.26 1.33
C PHE A 412 11.01 -30.34 2.06
N ARG A 413 9.99 -29.95 2.81
CA ARG A 413 9.11 -30.86 3.55
C ARG A 413 7.81 -31.14 2.80
N ARG A 414 7.34 -32.36 2.90
CA ARG A 414 6.07 -32.82 2.34
C ARG A 414 4.91 -32.48 3.28
N LYS A 415 3.87 -31.86 2.74
CA LYS A 415 2.61 -31.58 3.44
C LYS A 415 1.45 -31.90 2.50
N ASN A 416 0.49 -32.71 2.94
CA ASN A 416 -0.66 -33.11 2.13
C ASN A 416 -0.24 -33.65 0.73
N ASP A 417 0.69 -34.57 0.71
CA ASP A 417 1.22 -35.24 -0.49
C ASP A 417 1.98 -34.37 -1.49
N LYS A 418 2.26 -33.11 -1.17
CA LYS A 418 3.10 -32.21 -1.97
C LYS A 418 4.22 -31.60 -1.12
N TYR A 419 5.31 -31.26 -1.75
CA TYR A 419 6.39 -30.50 -1.11
C TYR A 419 6.02 -29.02 -1.09
N VAL A 420 6.45 -28.30 -0.05
CA VAL A 420 6.11 -26.90 0.18
C VAL A 420 7.34 -26.04 -0.01
N CYS A 421 7.17 -24.92 -0.69
CA CYS A 421 8.15 -23.85 -0.78
C CYS A 421 7.48 -22.48 -0.61
N TYR A 422 8.29 -21.44 -0.44
CA TYR A 422 7.83 -20.08 -0.16
C TYR A 422 8.59 -19.10 -1.03
N TYR A 423 7.91 -18.02 -1.38
CA TYR A 423 8.47 -16.91 -2.13
C TYR A 423 8.16 -15.63 -1.38
N ASP A 424 9.02 -14.64 -1.48
CA ASP A 424 8.81 -13.28 -0.99
C ASP A 424 8.79 -12.30 -2.16
N TYR A 425 8.08 -11.20 -1.97
CA TYR A 425 7.96 -10.14 -2.95
C TYR A 425 7.72 -8.80 -2.27
N TRP A 426 8.54 -7.80 -2.55
CA TRP A 426 8.44 -6.46 -1.99
C TRP A 426 7.73 -5.52 -2.96
N ILE A 427 6.72 -4.78 -2.46
CA ILE A 427 5.91 -3.92 -3.30
C ILE A 427 6.74 -2.72 -3.74
N LYS A 428 6.86 -2.52 -5.05
CA LYS A 428 7.57 -1.37 -5.63
C LYS A 428 6.60 -0.21 -5.91
N HIS A 429 6.99 1.01 -5.60
CA HIS A 429 6.30 2.23 -5.98
C HIS A 429 6.90 2.85 -7.24
N LEU A 430 8.20 2.84 -7.33
CA LEU A 430 8.99 3.29 -8.48
C LEU A 430 9.90 2.17 -8.93
N GLU A 431 10.43 2.26 -10.13
CA GLU A 431 11.39 1.30 -10.69
C GLU A 431 12.49 2.07 -11.41
N ASN A 432 13.71 1.95 -10.93
CA ASN A 432 14.86 2.60 -11.55
C ASN A 432 15.50 1.75 -12.67
N ASN A 433 15.04 0.50 -12.85
CA ASN A 433 15.60 -0.49 -13.77
C ASN A 433 17.08 -0.84 -13.50
N ASP A 434 17.54 -0.62 -12.29
CA ASP A 434 18.90 -0.99 -11.85
C ASP A 434 18.80 -1.89 -10.60
N PRO A 435 18.97 -3.21 -10.72
CA PRO A 435 18.81 -4.15 -9.61
C PRO A 435 19.93 -4.06 -8.57
N TYR A 436 20.93 -3.21 -8.78
CA TYR A 436 22.07 -3.03 -7.88
C TYR A 436 22.03 -1.70 -7.11
N VAL A 437 21.09 -0.83 -7.44
CA VAL A 437 21.02 0.52 -6.87
C VAL A 437 19.61 0.79 -6.34
N MET A 438 19.51 0.89 -5.01
CA MET A 438 18.26 1.19 -4.33
C MET A 438 17.72 2.58 -4.70
N GLY A 439 16.53 2.63 -5.25
CA GLY A 439 15.84 3.87 -5.59
C GLY A 439 15.19 4.56 -4.39
N VAL A 440 15.06 5.88 -4.46
CA VAL A 440 14.28 6.62 -3.47
C VAL A 440 12.82 6.27 -3.61
N MET A 441 12.16 5.85 -2.51
CA MET A 441 10.77 5.38 -2.49
C MET A 441 10.50 4.20 -3.44
N GLU A 442 11.52 3.48 -3.88
CA GLU A 442 11.33 2.36 -4.81
C GLU A 442 10.43 1.29 -4.18
N PHE A 443 10.67 0.93 -2.94
CA PHE A 443 9.88 -0.05 -2.18
C PHE A 443 8.90 0.60 -1.19
N ALA A 444 8.36 1.76 -1.56
CA ALA A 444 7.34 2.43 -0.76
C ALA A 444 5.92 1.94 -1.08
N VAL A 445 5.03 2.07 -0.12
CA VAL A 445 3.58 2.03 -0.34
C VAL A 445 3.00 3.39 0.00
N VAL A 446 2.49 4.09 -0.99
CA VAL A 446 2.02 5.47 -0.88
C VAL A 446 0.50 5.51 -0.89
N ARG A 447 -0.11 6.25 0.05
CA ARG A 447 -1.56 6.46 0.10
C ARG A 447 -2.14 6.94 -1.23
N ASN A 448 -3.41 6.71 -1.43
CA ASN A 448 -4.17 7.12 -2.61
C ASN A 448 -3.64 6.54 -3.94
N ASN A 449 -2.88 5.42 -3.88
CA ASN A 449 -2.39 4.66 -5.03
C ASN A 449 -3.02 3.27 -5.09
N LEU A 450 -3.12 2.73 -6.31
CA LEU A 450 -3.51 1.36 -6.58
C LEU A 450 -2.31 0.59 -7.12
N TYR A 451 -1.91 -0.45 -6.41
CA TYR A 451 -0.90 -1.42 -6.82
C TYR A 451 -1.59 -2.67 -7.36
N ARG A 452 -1.44 -2.97 -8.64
CA ARG A 452 -1.99 -4.19 -9.23
C ARG A 452 -0.87 -5.16 -9.53
N LEU A 453 -0.91 -6.30 -8.86
CA LEU A 453 0.10 -7.35 -8.89
C LEU A 453 -0.48 -8.58 -9.58
N LEU A 454 0.08 -8.98 -10.72
CA LEU A 454 -0.30 -10.21 -11.42
C LEU A 454 0.91 -11.13 -11.55
N ILE A 455 0.86 -12.27 -10.88
CA ILE A 455 1.89 -13.29 -10.99
C ILE A 455 1.70 -14.02 -12.33
N THR A 456 2.68 -13.91 -13.22
CA THR A 456 2.62 -14.46 -14.58
C THR A 456 3.55 -15.64 -14.79
N SER A 457 4.64 -15.74 -14.05
CA SER A 457 5.62 -16.85 -14.14
C SER A 457 6.36 -17.02 -12.82
N ILE A 458 6.94 -18.19 -12.65
CA ILE A 458 7.87 -18.55 -11.57
C ILE A 458 9.12 -19.12 -12.25
N SER A 459 10.31 -18.59 -11.91
CA SER A 459 11.56 -18.96 -12.58
C SER A 459 12.29 -20.11 -11.92
N GLU A 460 12.15 -20.26 -10.59
CA GLU A 460 12.85 -21.29 -9.80
C GLU A 460 12.07 -21.67 -8.54
N LEU A 461 12.49 -22.73 -7.85
CA LEU A 461 11.92 -23.10 -6.56
C LEU A 461 12.25 -22.07 -5.48
N GLY A 462 11.24 -21.65 -4.75
CA GLY A 462 11.36 -20.75 -3.63
C GLY A 462 12.15 -21.31 -2.45
N ASN A 463 12.06 -20.62 -1.31
CA ASN A 463 12.73 -21.03 -0.08
C ASN A 463 11.95 -22.16 0.63
N SER A 464 12.66 -22.94 1.46
CA SER A 464 12.04 -23.99 2.26
C SER A 464 11.25 -23.45 3.47
N THR A 465 11.53 -22.22 3.89
CA THR A 465 10.81 -21.52 4.95
C THR A 465 10.31 -20.15 4.45
N PRO A 466 9.23 -19.61 5.05
CA PRO A 466 8.72 -18.29 4.69
C PRO A 466 9.50 -17.14 5.36
N GLU A 467 10.39 -17.44 6.28
CA GLU A 467 11.14 -16.45 7.03
C GLU A 467 12.20 -15.80 6.17
N VAL A 468 12.27 -14.48 6.19
CA VAL A 468 13.26 -13.69 5.46
C VAL A 468 14.19 -12.98 6.43
N ASN A 469 15.44 -12.75 6.02
CA ASN A 469 16.36 -11.94 6.79
C ASN A 469 15.92 -10.45 6.71
N PRO A 470 15.51 -9.84 7.84
CA PRO A 470 14.98 -8.48 7.84
C PRO A 470 16.02 -7.41 7.49
N ASP A 471 17.30 -7.71 7.57
CA ASP A 471 18.39 -6.79 7.27
C ASP A 471 18.82 -6.79 5.80
N THR A 472 18.29 -7.72 5.02
CA THR A 472 18.56 -7.79 3.58
C THR A 472 17.94 -6.58 2.88
N PRO A 473 18.70 -5.83 2.05
CA PRO A 473 18.13 -4.80 1.19
C PRO A 473 17.06 -5.38 0.26
N ASP A 474 16.02 -4.60 -0.03
CA ASP A 474 14.92 -5.03 -0.94
C ASP A 474 15.40 -5.17 -2.38
N GLU A 475 16.44 -4.42 -2.76
CA GLU A 475 17.10 -4.56 -4.05
C GLU A 475 18.08 -5.72 -4.01
N GLY A 476 18.06 -6.56 -5.04
CA GLY A 476 18.91 -7.73 -5.17
C GLY A 476 18.37 -8.72 -6.19
N GLU A 477 19.15 -9.75 -6.52
CA GLU A 477 18.67 -10.88 -7.33
C GLU A 477 17.66 -11.68 -6.49
N THR A 478 16.38 -11.43 -6.72
CA THR A 478 15.31 -12.25 -6.14
C THR A 478 14.86 -13.29 -7.16
N SER A 479 14.47 -14.47 -6.69
CA SER A 479 13.85 -15.54 -7.51
C SER A 479 12.52 -15.08 -8.11
N ILE A 480 12.07 -13.89 -7.73
CA ILE A 480 10.82 -13.27 -8.12
C ILE A 480 11.11 -11.95 -8.79
N LYS A 481 10.88 -11.86 -10.08
CA LYS A 481 10.83 -10.59 -10.80
C LYS A 481 9.38 -10.20 -11.02
N ALA A 482 8.94 -9.19 -10.31
CA ALA A 482 7.63 -8.59 -10.50
C ALA A 482 7.76 -7.22 -11.14
N LEU A 483 7.05 -7.00 -12.23
CA LEU A 483 6.88 -5.66 -12.79
C LEU A 483 5.69 -5.00 -12.11
N ILE A 484 5.91 -3.86 -11.46
CA ILE A 484 4.86 -3.05 -10.83
C ILE A 484 4.63 -1.76 -11.60
N ASN A 485 3.37 -1.47 -11.94
CA ASN A 485 2.93 -0.16 -12.40
C ASN A 485 2.03 0.48 -11.34
N VAL A 486 2.43 1.57 -10.71
CA VAL A 486 1.68 2.26 -9.65
C VAL A 486 1.02 3.50 -10.21
N LYS A 487 -0.28 3.71 -9.93
CA LYS A 487 -1.00 4.92 -10.34
C LYS A 487 -1.80 5.51 -9.17
N PRO A 488 -1.95 6.86 -9.08
CA PRO A 488 -2.76 7.50 -8.05
C PRO A 488 -4.22 7.08 -8.23
N TRP A 489 -4.74 6.18 -7.41
CA TRP A 489 -5.97 5.40 -7.61
C TRP A 489 -6.33 5.29 -9.09
N VAL A 490 -5.34 5.47 -9.81
CA VAL A 490 -5.08 5.32 -11.20
C VAL A 490 -4.36 3.99 -11.24
N VAL A 491 -4.84 3.07 -12.01
CA VAL A 491 -4.29 1.72 -12.12
C VAL A 491 -2.88 1.79 -12.65
N ARG A 492 -1.97 1.16 -11.95
CA ARG A 492 -0.71 0.72 -12.53
C ARG A 492 -0.81 -0.78 -12.71
N ASP A 493 -1.07 -1.21 -13.94
CA ASP A 493 -1.05 -2.61 -14.29
C ASP A 493 0.38 -3.13 -14.32
N GLN A 494 0.61 -4.19 -13.58
CA GLN A 494 1.81 -4.99 -13.69
C GLN A 494 1.45 -6.35 -14.25
N THR A 495 1.67 -6.48 -15.52
CA THR A 495 1.25 -7.67 -16.27
C THR A 495 2.32 -8.74 -16.40
N ASN A 496 3.50 -8.58 -15.79
CA ASN A 496 4.59 -9.55 -15.92
C ASN A 496 5.33 -9.77 -14.60
N ILE A 497 4.66 -10.35 -13.60
CA ILE A 497 5.36 -10.90 -12.42
C ILE A 497 5.95 -12.23 -12.82
N ILE A 498 7.27 -12.33 -12.85
CA ILE A 498 8.04 -13.56 -12.95
C ILE A 498 8.47 -13.92 -11.53
N LEU A 499 7.95 -15.01 -10.99
CA LEU A 499 8.36 -15.59 -9.71
C LEU A 499 9.46 -16.60 -9.91
#